data_13b2b47dc9f91db7934b73c6dc2005cb
#
_entry.id   13b2b47dc9f91db7934b73c6dc2005cb
#
_cell.length_a   1.000
_cell.length_b   1.000
_cell.length_c   1.000
_cell.angle_alpha   90.00
_cell.angle_beta   90.00
_cell.angle_gamma   90.00
#
_symmetry.space_group_name_H-M   'P 1'
#
loop_
_entity.id
_entity.type
_entity.pdbx_description
1 polymer ?
#
loop_
_entity_poly.entity_id
_entity_poly.type
_entity_poly.pdbx_seq_one_letter_code
_entity_poly.pdbx_strand_id
1 'polypeptide(L)'
;MTHETSASTQISCAQALVRLLRDRYAVDTVFGIPGVHTVPLYRGLEAGGLRHVTPRHEQGAGFMADGYARASGKPGVCFIITGPGMTNIATAMGQALADSVPMLVISSVNRRDTLGRGQGRLHELPSQQNVLAGVSRFSHTLLDPSALPEVLARAFAVFQSARPGPVHIEIPIDLFEAPIDLPDTASPTRLYRAGAHPEGIALAAEWLHQAQAPLVLLGGGCAEASKAARTLVEHLDAPTVTTINAKGVLGRGHPLDLGANATWPEVRALARDADVILAVGTELGETDYDVVFDDGFTLIGRVIRIDLEAEQLVRNQTTALGLVSDAQAALEALAAHFPAPLARQGAXARTWRLSCHFTRPSTRHCRRPFSSATPRRRSMPAITSSSARRRGVTSTPRPVTEPWGTACRRRWAPSSPPPARRSWPWSATAARCSP
;
A
#
# COMPACT_ATOMS: atom_id res chain seq x y z
N MET A 1 -49.00 12.92 -22.53
CA MET A 1 -47.75 12.27 -22.05
C MET A 1 -47.65 12.52 -20.55
N THR A 2 -48.08 11.56 -19.78
CA THR A 2 -47.99 11.62 -18.31
C THR A 2 -46.55 11.31 -17.91
N HIS A 3 -45.81 12.33 -17.45
CA HIS A 3 -44.55 12.12 -16.77
C HIS A 3 -44.85 11.35 -15.48
N GLU A 4 -44.59 10.05 -15.50
CA GLU A 4 -44.46 9.30 -14.25
C GLU A 4 -43.28 9.88 -13.48
N THR A 5 -43.58 10.70 -12.50
CA THR A 5 -42.60 11.08 -11.49
C THR A 5 -42.22 9.81 -10.73
N SER A 6 -41.08 9.23 -11.09
CA SER A 6 -40.45 8.21 -10.31
C SER A 6 -40.28 8.74 -8.88
N ALA A 7 -40.95 8.10 -7.93
CA ALA A 7 -40.83 8.46 -6.52
C ALA A 7 -39.37 8.30 -6.10
N SER A 8 -38.71 9.41 -5.90
CA SER A 8 -37.35 9.45 -5.34
C SER A 8 -37.41 8.86 -3.93
N THR A 9 -36.88 7.66 -3.76
CA THR A 9 -36.78 7.06 -2.44
C THR A 9 -35.57 7.68 -1.72
N GLN A 10 -35.86 8.72 -0.97
CA GLN A 10 -34.86 9.41 -0.18
C GLN A 10 -34.25 8.42 0.83
N ILE A 11 -32.94 8.23 0.78
CA ILE A 11 -32.19 7.33 1.68
C ILE A 11 -31.16 8.14 2.48
N SER A 12 -30.66 7.57 3.57
CA SER A 12 -29.63 8.27 4.36
C SER A 12 -28.26 8.25 3.63
N CYS A 13 -27.44 9.23 3.90
CA CYS A 13 -26.09 9.31 3.34
C CYS A 13 -25.28 8.02 3.62
N ALA A 14 -25.45 7.42 4.80
CA ALA A 14 -24.79 6.15 5.14
C ALA A 14 -25.27 5.01 4.23
N GLN A 15 -26.58 4.92 3.99
CA GLN A 15 -27.15 3.93 3.07
C GLN A 15 -26.71 4.18 1.64
N ALA A 16 -26.66 5.44 1.22
CA ALA A 16 -26.17 5.83 -0.11
C ALA A 16 -24.71 5.43 -0.31
N LEU A 17 -23.88 5.67 0.68
CA LEU A 17 -22.47 5.28 0.64
C LEU A 17 -22.31 3.77 0.42
N VAL A 18 -22.99 2.97 1.23
CA VAL A 18 -22.90 1.50 1.14
C VAL A 18 -23.43 1.02 -0.21
N ARG A 19 -24.56 1.58 -0.66
CA ARG A 19 -25.16 1.25 -1.96
C ARG A 19 -24.21 1.57 -3.12
N LEU A 20 -23.61 2.76 -3.11
CA LEU A 20 -22.62 3.16 -4.14
C LEU A 20 -21.40 2.23 -4.13
N LEU A 21 -20.86 1.92 -2.96
CA LEU A 21 -19.71 1.02 -2.85
C LEU A 21 -20.02 -0.35 -3.44
N ARG A 22 -21.18 -0.93 -3.11
CA ARG A 22 -21.59 -2.23 -3.60
C ARG A 22 -21.94 -2.22 -5.10
N ASP A 23 -22.88 -1.36 -5.49
CA ASP A 23 -23.54 -1.45 -6.80
C ASP A 23 -22.71 -0.80 -7.91
N ARG A 24 -22.02 0.29 -7.58
CA ARG A 24 -21.24 1.04 -8.57
C ARG A 24 -19.77 0.60 -8.63
N TYR A 25 -19.19 0.25 -7.48
CA TYR A 25 -17.75 -0.04 -7.39
C TYR A 25 -17.44 -1.50 -7.06
N ALA A 26 -18.45 -2.36 -6.99
CA ALA A 26 -18.31 -3.81 -6.77
C ALA A 26 -17.50 -4.15 -5.51
N VAL A 27 -17.57 -3.29 -4.49
CA VAL A 27 -17.02 -3.60 -3.17
C VAL A 27 -17.89 -4.69 -2.55
N ASP A 28 -17.26 -5.72 -2.00
CA ASP A 28 -17.98 -6.84 -1.37
C ASP A 28 -17.64 -6.98 0.11
N THR A 29 -16.52 -6.42 0.56
CA THR A 29 -16.03 -6.59 1.92
C THR A 29 -15.51 -5.26 2.48
N VAL A 30 -15.84 -4.99 3.75
CA VAL A 30 -15.32 -3.85 4.50
C VAL A 30 -14.70 -4.32 5.82
N PHE A 31 -13.65 -3.63 6.25
CA PHE A 31 -12.90 -3.94 7.47
C PHE A 31 -13.06 -2.78 8.46
N GLY A 32 -13.32 -3.05 9.74
CA GLY A 32 -13.43 -1.97 10.71
C GLY A 32 -14.02 -2.39 12.03
N ILE A 33 -13.97 -1.46 13.00
CA ILE A 33 -14.50 -1.68 14.34
C ILE A 33 -15.65 -0.70 14.56
N PRO A 34 -16.87 -1.18 14.86
CA PRO A 34 -17.97 -0.28 15.17
C PRO A 34 -17.68 0.54 16.42
N GLY A 35 -18.07 1.80 16.39
CA GLY A 35 -17.98 2.68 17.55
C GLY A 35 -19.09 3.73 17.52
N VAL A 36 -19.24 4.50 18.58
CA VAL A 36 -20.37 5.39 18.78
C VAL A 36 -20.57 6.37 17.61
N HIS A 37 -19.50 6.85 17.00
CA HIS A 37 -19.57 7.78 15.87
C HIS A 37 -19.88 7.11 14.52
N THR A 38 -19.81 5.78 14.45
CA THR A 38 -20.02 5.04 13.20
C THR A 38 -21.28 4.18 13.22
N VAL A 39 -22.08 4.22 14.29
CA VAL A 39 -23.34 3.43 14.38
C VAL A 39 -24.23 3.65 13.14
N PRO A 40 -24.50 4.89 12.69
CA PRO A 40 -25.35 5.06 11.50
C PRO A 40 -24.74 4.44 10.24
N LEU A 41 -23.41 4.52 10.09
CA LEU A 41 -22.69 3.90 8.98
C LEU A 41 -22.86 2.38 8.98
N TYR A 42 -22.75 1.76 10.16
CA TYR A 42 -22.91 0.31 10.30
C TYR A 42 -24.35 -0.15 10.10
N ARG A 43 -25.35 0.70 10.45
CA ARG A 43 -26.76 0.44 10.09
C ARG A 43 -26.95 0.43 8.58
N GLY A 44 -26.28 1.34 7.87
CA GLY A 44 -26.28 1.35 6.40
C GLY A 44 -25.68 0.07 5.83
N LEU A 45 -24.65 -0.45 6.48
CA LEU A 45 -23.96 -1.67 6.07
C LEU A 45 -24.87 -2.91 6.20
N GLU A 46 -25.62 -3.01 7.30
CA GLU A 46 -26.57 -4.10 7.52
C GLU A 46 -27.62 -4.16 6.39
N ALA A 47 -28.17 -3.00 6.03
CA ALA A 47 -29.13 -2.90 4.93
C ALA A 47 -28.50 -3.15 3.56
N GLY A 48 -27.21 -2.89 3.40
CA GLY A 48 -26.50 -2.93 2.13
C GLY A 48 -25.93 -4.27 1.71
N GLY A 49 -25.85 -5.24 2.64
CA GLY A 49 -25.39 -6.60 2.31
C GLY A 49 -23.90 -6.77 2.02
N LEU A 50 -23.06 -5.83 2.44
CA LEU A 50 -21.61 -5.99 2.36
C LEU A 50 -21.09 -6.87 3.50
N ARG A 51 -20.12 -7.72 3.20
CA ARG A 51 -19.44 -8.52 4.24
C ARG A 51 -18.64 -7.59 5.15
N HIS A 52 -18.81 -7.73 6.46
CA HIS A 52 -18.06 -6.97 7.45
C HIS A 52 -17.08 -7.89 8.19
N VAL A 53 -15.82 -7.44 8.30
CA VAL A 53 -14.79 -8.15 9.07
C VAL A 53 -14.30 -7.23 10.18
N THR A 54 -14.49 -7.67 11.43
CA THR A 54 -14.09 -6.90 12.62
C THR A 54 -12.72 -7.36 13.13
N PRO A 55 -11.67 -6.52 13.00
CA PRO A 55 -10.40 -6.82 13.67
C PRO A 55 -10.42 -6.39 15.13
N ARG A 56 -9.31 -6.58 15.83
CA ARG A 56 -9.16 -6.13 17.23
C ARG A 56 -8.47 -4.77 17.37
N HIS A 57 -8.02 -4.20 16.24
CA HIS A 57 -7.31 -2.91 16.19
C HIS A 57 -7.43 -2.35 14.79
N GLU A 58 -7.55 -1.03 14.64
CA GLU A 58 -7.75 -0.40 13.32
C GLU A 58 -6.53 -0.57 12.39
N GLN A 59 -5.34 -0.61 12.95
CA GLN A 59 -4.13 -0.98 12.17
C GLN A 59 -4.33 -2.35 11.52
N GLY A 60 -4.90 -3.30 12.27
CA GLY A 60 -5.25 -4.62 11.73
C GLY A 60 -6.27 -4.53 10.60
N ALA A 61 -7.28 -3.64 10.71
CA ALA A 61 -8.24 -3.41 9.63
C ALA A 61 -7.52 -2.96 8.36
N GLY A 62 -6.60 -2.00 8.49
CA GLY A 62 -5.82 -1.49 7.36
C GLY A 62 -4.96 -2.57 6.72
N PHE A 63 -4.25 -3.39 7.51
CA PHE A 63 -3.44 -4.48 6.94
C PHE A 63 -4.29 -5.61 6.34
N MET A 64 -5.51 -5.85 6.87
CA MET A 64 -6.45 -6.77 6.23
C MET A 64 -6.91 -6.23 4.87
N ALA A 65 -7.20 -4.92 4.80
CA ALA A 65 -7.57 -4.25 3.55
C ALA A 65 -6.42 -4.27 2.53
N ASP A 66 -5.18 -4.04 2.98
CA ASP A 66 -3.97 -4.13 2.15
C ASP A 66 -3.84 -5.55 1.56
N GLY A 67 -3.87 -6.57 2.42
CA GLY A 67 -3.79 -7.97 1.96
C GLY A 67 -4.93 -8.36 1.04
N TYR A 68 -6.15 -7.88 1.33
CA TYR A 68 -7.31 -8.09 0.46
C TYR A 68 -7.07 -7.48 -0.92
N ALA A 69 -6.57 -6.25 -0.97
CA ALA A 69 -6.32 -5.56 -2.24
C ALA A 69 -5.29 -6.31 -3.09
N ARG A 70 -4.18 -6.72 -2.47
CA ARG A 70 -3.13 -7.48 -3.18
C ARG A 70 -3.64 -8.83 -3.71
N ALA A 71 -4.48 -9.53 -2.93
CA ALA A 71 -4.96 -10.86 -3.30
C ALA A 71 -6.11 -10.85 -4.31
N SER A 72 -6.98 -9.84 -4.23
CA SER A 72 -8.21 -9.80 -5.03
C SER A 72 -8.11 -8.89 -6.26
N GLY A 73 -7.16 -7.96 -6.28
CA GLY A 73 -7.09 -6.90 -7.29
C GLY A 73 -8.13 -5.80 -7.10
N LYS A 74 -8.92 -5.83 -6.02
CA LYS A 74 -9.94 -4.82 -5.70
C LYS A 74 -9.44 -3.88 -4.60
N PRO A 75 -9.83 -2.60 -4.56
CA PRO A 75 -9.46 -1.75 -3.42
C PRO A 75 -9.97 -2.32 -2.10
N GLY A 76 -9.11 -2.32 -1.08
CA GLY A 76 -9.52 -2.64 0.29
C GLY A 76 -10.28 -1.47 0.91
N VAL A 77 -11.39 -1.73 1.59
CA VAL A 77 -12.24 -0.66 2.16
C VAL A 77 -12.32 -0.80 3.67
N CYS A 78 -12.06 0.31 4.38
CA CYS A 78 -12.11 0.36 5.84
C CYS A 78 -13.14 1.37 6.32
N PHE A 79 -13.91 1.02 7.37
CA PHE A 79 -14.82 1.91 8.08
C PHE A 79 -14.26 2.15 9.48
N ILE A 80 -13.85 3.39 9.77
CA ILE A 80 -13.01 3.71 10.93
C ILE A 80 -13.63 4.84 11.76
N ILE A 81 -13.53 4.73 13.08
CA ILE A 81 -14.04 5.73 13.99
C ILE A 81 -13.11 6.97 14.06
N THR A 82 -13.71 8.11 14.37
CA THR A 82 -13.06 9.41 14.63
C THR A 82 -11.85 9.29 15.58
N GLY A 83 -10.83 10.08 15.35
CA GLY A 83 -9.73 10.31 16.29
C GLY A 83 -8.79 9.12 16.44
N PRO A 84 -8.80 8.43 17.60
CA PRO A 84 -7.84 7.34 17.82
C PRO A 84 -7.93 6.21 16.79
N GLY A 85 -9.12 5.93 16.25
CA GLY A 85 -9.23 4.95 15.15
C GLY A 85 -8.42 5.38 13.94
N MET A 86 -8.47 6.66 13.59
CA MET A 86 -7.76 7.20 12.44
C MET A 86 -6.24 7.24 12.67
N THR A 87 -5.80 7.62 13.87
CA THR A 87 -4.35 7.55 14.15
C THR A 87 -3.84 6.10 14.17
N ASN A 88 -4.69 5.16 14.61
CA ASN A 88 -4.33 3.73 14.63
C ASN A 88 -4.16 3.16 13.21
N ILE A 89 -5.01 3.55 12.24
CA ILE A 89 -4.93 3.00 10.88
C ILE A 89 -3.81 3.65 10.05
N ALA A 90 -3.29 4.81 10.47
CA ALA A 90 -2.29 5.58 9.72
C ALA A 90 -1.06 4.76 9.33
N THR A 91 -0.60 3.86 10.20
CA THR A 91 0.54 2.96 9.89
C THR A 91 0.28 2.11 8.65
N ALA A 92 -0.90 1.49 8.59
CA ALA A 92 -1.26 0.65 7.43
C ALA A 92 -1.46 1.49 6.17
N MET A 93 -2.03 2.70 6.31
CA MET A 93 -2.15 3.63 5.19
C MET A 93 -0.77 4.05 4.66
N GLY A 94 0.17 4.38 5.56
CA GLY A 94 1.53 4.72 5.17
C GLY A 94 2.22 3.59 4.39
N GLN A 95 2.05 2.35 4.84
CA GLN A 95 2.58 1.19 4.12
C GLN A 95 1.91 1.01 2.75
N ALA A 96 0.59 1.13 2.69
CA ALA A 96 -0.16 1.02 1.43
C ALA A 96 0.23 2.14 0.45
N LEU A 97 0.51 3.35 0.95
CA LEU A 97 0.98 4.46 0.12
C LEU A 97 2.37 4.15 -0.47
N ALA A 98 3.30 3.66 0.37
CA ALA A 98 4.64 3.30 -0.06
C ALA A 98 4.61 2.19 -1.13
N ASP A 99 3.74 1.19 -0.96
CA ASP A 99 3.64 0.03 -1.86
C ASP A 99 2.64 0.22 -3.01
N SER A 100 2.01 1.39 -3.11
CA SER A 100 1.02 1.69 -4.17
C SER A 100 -0.19 0.74 -4.14
N VAL A 101 -0.72 0.45 -2.94
CA VAL A 101 -1.85 -0.45 -2.74
C VAL A 101 -3.15 0.36 -2.64
N PRO A 102 -4.17 0.07 -3.47
CA PRO A 102 -5.43 0.82 -3.41
C PRO A 102 -6.20 0.52 -2.12
N MET A 103 -6.48 1.56 -1.34
CA MET A 103 -7.17 1.44 -0.07
C MET A 103 -8.11 2.64 0.13
N LEU A 104 -9.38 2.38 0.38
CA LEU A 104 -10.35 3.43 0.69
C LEU A 104 -10.66 3.40 2.19
N VAL A 105 -10.35 4.50 2.87
CA VAL A 105 -10.64 4.64 4.29
C VAL A 105 -11.76 5.65 4.45
N ILE A 106 -12.93 5.17 4.86
CA ILE A 106 -14.08 6.01 5.22
C ILE A 106 -14.08 6.15 6.74
N SER A 107 -14.03 7.37 7.22
CA SER A 107 -14.07 7.60 8.67
C SER A 107 -15.22 8.50 9.05
N SER A 108 -15.62 8.41 10.32
CA SER A 108 -16.40 9.47 10.93
C SER A 108 -15.49 10.63 11.34
N VAL A 109 -16.08 11.80 11.53
CA VAL A 109 -15.46 12.95 12.18
C VAL A 109 -16.55 13.70 12.96
N ASN A 110 -16.17 14.53 13.93
CA ASN A 110 -17.14 15.30 14.73
C ASN A 110 -18.07 16.12 13.84
N ARG A 111 -19.20 16.58 14.40
CA ARG A 111 -20.22 17.34 13.67
C ARG A 111 -19.64 18.57 12.98
N ARG A 112 -20.19 18.93 11.82
CA ARG A 112 -19.75 20.08 11.01
C ARG A 112 -19.67 21.39 11.82
N ASP A 113 -20.66 21.61 12.68
CA ASP A 113 -20.74 22.83 13.49
C ASP A 113 -19.68 22.89 14.63
N THR A 114 -18.96 21.79 14.87
CA THR A 114 -17.93 21.71 15.91
C THR A 114 -16.51 21.54 15.37
N LEU A 115 -16.36 21.31 14.06
CA LEU A 115 -15.04 21.06 13.47
C LEU A 115 -14.08 22.23 13.71
N GLY A 116 -12.90 21.93 14.21
CA GLY A 116 -11.83 22.89 14.43
C GLY A 116 -12.02 23.82 15.63
N ARG A 117 -13.05 23.61 16.45
CA ARG A 117 -13.35 24.50 17.58
C ARG A 117 -12.61 24.15 18.87
N GLY A 118 -12.07 22.94 19.02
CA GLY A 118 -11.33 22.51 20.20
C GLY A 118 -12.19 22.53 21.46
N GLN A 119 -13.40 21.97 21.36
CA GLN A 119 -14.38 21.98 22.44
C GLN A 119 -14.34 20.72 23.33
N GLY A 120 -13.33 19.87 23.14
CA GLY A 120 -13.21 18.63 23.91
C GLY A 120 -14.27 17.60 23.56
N ARG A 121 -14.72 17.58 22.33
CA ARG A 121 -15.68 16.57 21.86
C ARG A 121 -15.00 15.18 21.87
N LEU A 122 -15.81 14.14 22.04
CA LEU A 122 -15.30 12.78 22.05
C LEU A 122 -14.43 12.53 20.80
N HIS A 123 -13.21 12.05 21.02
CA HIS A 123 -12.25 11.71 19.93
C HIS A 123 -11.89 12.89 19.02
N GLU A 124 -12.09 14.13 19.47
CA GLU A 124 -11.76 15.32 18.68
C GLU A 124 -10.25 15.40 18.40
N LEU A 125 -9.90 15.65 17.14
CA LEU A 125 -8.54 16.03 16.73
C LEU A 125 -8.59 17.45 16.16
N PRO A 126 -7.52 18.24 16.28
CA PRO A 126 -7.51 19.58 15.67
C PRO A 126 -7.81 19.57 14.17
N SER A 127 -7.32 18.56 13.45
CA SER A 127 -7.65 18.33 12.04
C SER A 127 -7.32 16.88 11.68
N GLN A 128 -8.32 16.04 11.68
CA GLN A 128 -8.16 14.63 11.31
C GLN A 128 -7.76 14.51 9.83
N GLN A 129 -8.35 15.33 8.97
CA GLN A 129 -8.02 15.39 7.55
C GLN A 129 -6.52 15.59 7.33
N ASN A 130 -5.92 16.55 8.03
CA ASN A 130 -4.50 16.87 7.87
C ASN A 130 -3.59 15.76 8.41
N VAL A 131 -4.00 15.07 9.47
CA VAL A 131 -3.24 13.91 9.99
C VAL A 131 -3.12 12.83 8.92
N LEU A 132 -4.18 12.58 8.18
CA LEU A 132 -4.22 11.51 7.19
C LEU A 132 -3.74 11.95 5.79
N ALA A 133 -3.65 13.25 5.53
CA ALA A 133 -3.18 13.77 4.24
C ALA A 133 -1.76 13.29 3.91
N GLY A 134 -0.90 13.17 4.94
CA GLY A 134 0.49 12.73 4.77
C GLY A 134 0.65 11.24 4.43
N VAL A 135 -0.40 10.45 4.60
CA VAL A 135 -0.38 8.99 4.34
C VAL A 135 -1.45 8.58 3.33
N SER A 136 -1.90 9.51 2.49
CA SER A 136 -2.93 9.22 1.47
C SER A 136 -2.69 10.02 0.19
N ARG A 137 -3.25 9.54 -0.92
CA ARG A 137 -3.24 10.27 -2.21
C ARG A 137 -4.05 11.56 -2.10
N PHE A 138 -5.17 11.50 -1.39
CA PHE A 138 -5.86 12.69 -0.88
C PHE A 138 -6.68 12.32 0.35
N SER A 139 -6.98 13.34 1.15
CA SER A 139 -7.84 13.26 2.32
C SER A 139 -8.93 14.34 2.15
N HIS A 140 -10.21 13.97 2.30
CA HIS A 140 -11.34 14.84 2.00
C HIS A 140 -12.38 14.81 3.12
N THR A 141 -12.87 15.98 3.52
CA THR A 141 -13.98 16.10 4.45
C THR A 141 -15.27 16.32 3.65
N LEU A 142 -16.21 15.39 3.71
CA LEU A 142 -17.50 15.52 3.05
C LEU A 142 -18.36 16.53 3.82
N LEU A 143 -18.64 17.70 3.26
CA LEU A 143 -19.43 18.74 3.92
C LEU A 143 -20.88 18.78 3.44
N ASP A 144 -21.19 18.15 2.31
CA ASP A 144 -22.51 18.10 1.70
C ASP A 144 -22.75 16.65 1.22
N PRO A 145 -23.86 16.01 1.67
CA PRO A 145 -24.17 14.65 1.22
C PRO A 145 -24.26 14.52 -0.31
N SER A 146 -24.74 15.55 -1.01
CA SER A 146 -24.89 15.52 -2.46
C SER A 146 -23.56 15.35 -3.21
N ALA A 147 -22.42 15.71 -2.58
CA ALA A 147 -21.09 15.53 -3.14
C ALA A 147 -20.54 14.10 -3.02
N LEU A 148 -21.22 13.22 -2.26
CA LEU A 148 -20.74 11.86 -2.00
C LEU A 148 -20.44 11.06 -3.29
N PRO A 149 -21.32 11.04 -4.30
CA PRO A 149 -21.02 10.29 -5.53
C PRO A 149 -19.76 10.80 -6.26
N GLU A 150 -19.55 12.11 -6.30
CA GLU A 150 -18.38 12.71 -6.94
C GLU A 150 -17.09 12.37 -6.19
N VAL A 151 -17.11 12.52 -4.86
CA VAL A 151 -15.92 12.25 -4.03
C VAL A 151 -15.52 10.77 -4.13
N LEU A 152 -16.49 9.86 -4.15
CA LEU A 152 -16.22 8.43 -4.39
C LEU A 152 -15.67 8.21 -5.81
N ALA A 153 -16.22 8.87 -6.82
CA ALA A 153 -15.73 8.75 -8.19
C ALA A 153 -14.25 9.17 -8.28
N ARG A 154 -13.87 10.26 -7.61
CA ARG A 154 -12.48 10.70 -7.53
C ARG A 154 -11.58 9.66 -6.86
N ALA A 155 -12.05 9.04 -5.77
CA ALA A 155 -11.29 7.99 -5.08
C ALA A 155 -11.04 6.80 -6.00
N PHE A 156 -12.08 6.32 -6.67
CA PHE A 156 -11.95 5.18 -7.56
C PHE A 156 -11.17 5.51 -8.84
N ALA A 157 -11.18 6.77 -9.28
CA ALA A 157 -10.32 7.21 -10.39
C ALA A 157 -8.83 7.06 -10.04
N VAL A 158 -8.45 7.39 -8.80
CA VAL A 158 -7.07 7.15 -8.33
C VAL A 158 -6.71 5.67 -8.43
N PHE A 159 -7.61 4.79 -8.01
CA PHE A 159 -7.34 3.34 -8.01
C PHE A 159 -7.26 2.76 -9.42
N GLN A 160 -8.03 3.30 -10.37
CA GLN A 160 -8.18 2.74 -11.72
C GLN A 160 -7.19 3.29 -12.73
N SER A 161 -6.84 4.57 -12.66
CA SER A 161 -6.14 5.23 -13.76
C SER A 161 -4.86 5.99 -13.35
N ALA A 162 -4.59 6.12 -12.05
CA ALA A 162 -3.37 6.75 -11.56
C ALA A 162 -2.53 5.71 -10.79
N ARG A 163 -1.39 6.14 -10.24
CA ARG A 163 -0.64 5.32 -9.30
C ARG A 163 -1.51 5.11 -8.05
N PRO A 164 -1.89 3.90 -7.71
CA PRO A 164 -2.81 3.70 -6.59
C PRO A 164 -2.15 4.01 -5.23
N GLY A 165 -2.99 4.10 -4.21
CA GLY A 165 -2.58 4.35 -2.84
C GLY A 165 -3.81 4.63 -2.01
N PRO A 166 -3.68 4.86 -0.70
CA PRO A 166 -4.83 5.13 0.15
C PRO A 166 -5.53 6.44 -0.22
N VAL A 167 -6.84 6.43 -0.11
CA VAL A 167 -7.68 7.63 -0.14
C VAL A 167 -8.48 7.67 1.16
N HIS A 168 -8.53 8.82 1.80
CA HIS A 168 -9.29 9.04 3.03
C HIS A 168 -10.45 9.98 2.76
N ILE A 169 -11.65 9.57 3.20
CA ILE A 169 -12.86 10.41 3.17
C ILE A 169 -13.43 10.41 4.59
N GLU A 170 -13.46 11.57 5.24
CA GLU A 170 -14.11 11.69 6.53
C GLU A 170 -15.49 12.29 6.38
N ILE A 171 -16.46 11.73 7.08
CA ILE A 171 -17.86 12.12 7.02
C ILE A 171 -18.30 12.59 8.41
N PRO A 172 -18.69 13.88 8.57
CA PRO A 172 -19.24 14.36 9.82
C PRO A 172 -20.43 13.53 10.29
N ILE A 173 -20.48 13.26 11.60
CA ILE A 173 -21.50 12.35 12.16
C ILE A 173 -22.93 12.83 11.93
N ASP A 174 -23.15 14.14 11.79
CA ASP A 174 -24.46 14.69 11.48
C ASP A 174 -24.90 14.45 10.03
N LEU A 175 -23.97 14.07 9.14
CA LEU A 175 -24.30 13.77 7.76
C LEU A 175 -24.72 12.32 7.52
N PHE A 176 -24.33 11.39 8.36
CA PHE A 176 -24.66 9.97 8.10
C PHE A 176 -26.15 9.70 7.95
N GLU A 177 -26.98 10.41 8.72
CA GLU A 177 -28.43 10.26 8.65
C GLU A 177 -29.10 11.32 7.76
N ALA A 178 -28.33 12.26 7.20
CA ALA A 178 -28.86 13.27 6.30
C ALA A 178 -29.43 12.60 5.04
N PRO A 179 -30.59 13.06 4.55
CA PRO A 179 -31.18 12.51 3.35
C PRO A 179 -30.36 12.86 2.11
N ILE A 180 -30.31 11.94 1.17
CA ILE A 180 -29.69 12.16 -0.13
C ILE A 180 -30.55 11.54 -1.23
N ASP A 181 -30.69 12.26 -2.33
CA ASP A 181 -31.29 11.74 -3.54
C ASP A 181 -30.16 11.17 -4.41
N LEU A 182 -30.10 9.85 -4.52
CA LEU A 182 -29.19 9.22 -5.47
C LEU A 182 -29.86 9.21 -6.84
N PRO A 183 -29.25 9.82 -7.86
CA PRO A 183 -29.76 9.63 -9.21
C PRO A 183 -29.68 8.14 -9.55
N ASP A 184 -30.66 7.69 -10.30
CA ASP A 184 -30.69 6.30 -10.77
C ASP A 184 -29.36 6.00 -11.45
N THR A 185 -28.69 4.98 -11.00
CA THR A 185 -27.25 4.85 -11.12
C THR A 185 -26.76 4.69 -12.55
N ALA A 186 -26.28 5.79 -13.09
CA ALA A 186 -25.37 5.67 -14.24
C ALA A 186 -24.19 4.75 -13.87
N SER A 187 -23.83 3.86 -14.75
CA SER A 187 -22.65 3.02 -14.59
C SER A 187 -21.42 3.88 -14.27
N PRO A 188 -20.46 3.37 -13.50
CA PRO A 188 -19.25 4.14 -13.24
C PRO A 188 -18.54 4.53 -14.54
N THR A 189 -17.96 5.72 -14.55
CA THR A 189 -17.14 6.14 -15.69
C THR A 189 -16.03 5.12 -15.91
N ARG A 190 -15.93 4.62 -17.15
CA ARG A 190 -14.81 3.74 -17.52
C ARG A 190 -13.57 4.60 -17.74
N LEU A 191 -12.54 4.32 -17.01
CA LEU A 191 -11.26 5.01 -17.12
C LEU A 191 -10.21 4.05 -17.69
N TYR A 192 -9.41 4.55 -18.59
CA TYR A 192 -8.29 3.81 -19.19
C TYR A 192 -6.98 4.43 -18.74
N ARG A 193 -6.02 3.60 -18.42
CA ARG A 193 -4.66 4.06 -18.14
C ARG A 193 -4.00 4.55 -19.41
N ALA A 194 -3.06 5.49 -19.29
CA ALA A 194 -2.36 6.03 -20.43
C ALA A 194 -1.49 4.99 -21.13
N GLY A 195 -1.47 4.99 -22.46
CA GLY A 195 -0.49 4.24 -23.24
C GLY A 195 0.73 5.10 -23.54
N ALA A 196 1.88 4.48 -23.78
CA ALA A 196 3.10 5.19 -24.09
C ALA A 196 3.06 5.85 -25.49
N HIS A 197 3.78 6.97 -25.62
CA HIS A 197 3.89 7.66 -26.91
C HIS A 197 4.54 6.74 -27.96
N PRO A 198 3.95 6.58 -29.15
CA PRO A 198 4.46 5.63 -30.16
C PRO A 198 5.91 5.85 -30.57
N GLU A 199 6.35 7.10 -30.73
CA GLU A 199 7.75 7.40 -31.05
C GLU A 199 8.70 6.97 -29.94
N GLY A 200 8.27 7.13 -28.69
CA GLY A 200 9.04 6.68 -27.53
C GLY A 200 9.16 5.16 -27.47
N ILE A 201 8.08 4.45 -27.82
CA ILE A 201 8.10 2.98 -27.93
C ILE A 201 9.06 2.54 -29.05
N ALA A 202 9.00 3.21 -30.22
CA ALA A 202 9.88 2.89 -31.36
C ALA A 202 11.35 3.09 -30.97
N LEU A 203 11.68 4.20 -30.31
CA LEU A 203 13.04 4.49 -29.86
C LEU A 203 13.52 3.46 -28.79
N ALA A 204 12.63 3.10 -27.84
CA ALA A 204 12.95 2.06 -26.87
C ALA A 204 13.23 0.72 -27.55
N ALA A 205 12.39 0.36 -28.53
CA ALA A 205 12.55 -0.89 -29.30
C ALA A 205 13.88 -0.88 -30.09
N GLU A 206 14.22 0.24 -30.71
CA GLU A 206 15.51 0.40 -31.42
C GLU A 206 16.68 0.14 -30.47
N TRP A 207 16.70 0.78 -29.31
CA TRP A 207 17.79 0.61 -28.35
C TRP A 207 17.88 -0.84 -27.86
N LEU A 208 16.72 -1.45 -27.55
CA LEU A 208 16.65 -2.84 -27.12
C LEU A 208 17.09 -3.81 -28.22
N HIS A 209 16.82 -3.49 -29.49
CA HIS A 209 17.25 -4.30 -30.63
C HIS A 209 18.78 -4.28 -30.77
N GLN A 210 19.37 -3.10 -30.61
CA GLN A 210 20.85 -2.90 -30.74
C GLN A 210 21.63 -3.40 -29.53
N ALA A 211 20.97 -3.59 -28.36
CA ALA A 211 21.61 -3.96 -27.11
C ALA A 211 22.38 -5.27 -27.23
N GLN A 212 23.58 -5.30 -26.69
CA GLN A 212 24.42 -6.51 -26.61
C GLN A 212 24.26 -7.22 -25.26
N ALA A 213 23.90 -6.47 -24.22
CA ALA A 213 23.72 -6.97 -22.86
C ALA A 213 22.49 -6.33 -22.21
N PRO A 214 21.27 -6.59 -22.73
CA PRO A 214 20.07 -6.00 -22.14
C PRO A 214 19.75 -6.59 -20.77
N LEU A 215 19.16 -5.77 -19.90
CA LEU A 215 18.64 -6.21 -18.59
C LEU A 215 17.21 -5.67 -18.44
N VAL A 216 16.30 -6.51 -17.93
CA VAL A 216 14.94 -6.08 -17.64
C VAL A 216 14.73 -6.04 -16.13
N LEU A 217 14.13 -4.95 -15.63
CA LEU A 217 13.78 -4.78 -14.22
C LEU A 217 12.26 -4.61 -14.14
N LEU A 218 11.57 -5.54 -13.48
CA LEU A 218 10.10 -5.51 -13.38
C LEU A 218 9.69 -5.22 -11.93
N GLY A 219 8.94 -4.15 -11.75
CA GLY A 219 8.40 -3.78 -10.44
C GLY A 219 6.93 -4.15 -10.25
N GLY A 220 6.38 -3.74 -9.10
CA GLY A 220 5.00 -4.02 -8.71
C GLY A 220 3.96 -3.55 -9.72
N GLY A 221 4.25 -2.50 -10.51
CA GLY A 221 3.38 -2.04 -11.58
C GLY A 221 3.14 -3.07 -12.69
N CYS A 222 3.97 -4.13 -12.74
CA CYS A 222 3.81 -5.22 -13.71
C CYS A 222 2.95 -6.38 -13.19
N ALA A 223 2.41 -6.29 -11.98
CA ALA A 223 1.68 -7.42 -11.36
C ALA A 223 0.56 -7.98 -12.26
N GLU A 224 -0.14 -7.10 -12.97
CA GLU A 224 -1.23 -7.50 -13.89
C GLU A 224 -0.76 -7.72 -15.33
N ALA A 225 0.51 -7.44 -15.65
CA ALA A 225 1.07 -7.47 -16.99
C ALA A 225 1.87 -8.75 -17.29
N SER A 226 1.62 -9.83 -16.57
CA SER A 226 2.40 -11.07 -16.59
C SER A 226 2.60 -11.65 -18.00
N LYS A 227 1.55 -11.71 -18.79
CA LYS A 227 1.62 -12.25 -20.16
C LYS A 227 2.50 -11.37 -21.06
N ALA A 228 2.28 -10.06 -21.05
CA ALA A 228 3.03 -9.11 -21.86
C ALA A 228 4.52 -9.10 -21.46
N ALA A 229 4.78 -9.10 -20.14
CA ALA A 229 6.15 -9.13 -19.61
C ALA A 229 6.89 -10.38 -20.08
N ARG A 230 6.24 -11.55 -19.95
CA ARG A 230 6.85 -12.83 -20.38
C ARG A 230 7.16 -12.81 -21.89
N THR A 231 6.19 -12.42 -22.71
CA THR A 231 6.37 -12.34 -24.17
C THR A 231 7.58 -11.45 -24.53
N LEU A 232 7.64 -10.26 -23.95
CA LEU A 232 8.74 -9.33 -24.26
C LEU A 232 10.09 -9.87 -23.79
N VAL A 233 10.16 -10.39 -22.57
CA VAL A 233 11.39 -10.92 -21.99
C VAL A 233 11.93 -12.09 -22.84
N GLU A 234 11.04 -12.99 -23.25
CA GLU A 234 11.39 -14.14 -24.13
C GLU A 234 11.87 -13.66 -25.52
N HIS A 235 11.20 -12.66 -26.09
CA HIS A 235 11.60 -12.11 -27.40
C HIS A 235 12.93 -11.37 -27.31
N LEU A 236 13.20 -10.67 -26.20
CA LEU A 236 14.48 -10.00 -26.00
C LEU A 236 15.62 -10.96 -25.60
N ASP A 237 15.34 -12.17 -25.18
CA ASP A 237 16.29 -13.10 -24.55
C ASP A 237 17.08 -12.39 -23.43
N ALA A 238 16.38 -11.64 -22.58
CA ALA A 238 16.99 -10.74 -21.59
C ALA A 238 16.84 -11.28 -20.16
N PRO A 239 17.94 -11.38 -19.39
CA PRO A 239 17.81 -11.67 -17.97
C PRO A 239 16.95 -10.61 -17.29
N THR A 240 16.13 -11.05 -16.34
CA THR A 240 15.12 -10.22 -15.72
C THR A 240 15.19 -10.31 -14.21
N VAL A 241 15.29 -9.15 -13.55
CA VAL A 241 15.23 -9.03 -12.10
C VAL A 241 13.84 -8.49 -11.73
N THR A 242 13.23 -9.07 -10.72
CA THR A 242 11.94 -8.59 -10.21
C THR A 242 12.11 -7.93 -8.85
N THR A 243 11.26 -6.95 -8.53
CA THR A 243 11.14 -6.48 -7.15
C THR A 243 10.35 -7.50 -6.31
N ILE A 244 10.33 -7.29 -5.01
CA ILE A 244 9.53 -8.11 -4.08
C ILE A 244 8.05 -8.10 -4.51
N ASN A 245 7.54 -6.93 -4.89
CA ASN A 245 6.14 -6.77 -5.28
C ASN A 245 5.83 -7.31 -6.70
N ALA A 246 6.87 -7.60 -7.51
CA ALA A 246 6.72 -8.21 -8.85
C ALA A 246 7.01 -9.70 -8.85
N LYS A 247 7.30 -10.29 -7.69
CA LYS A 247 7.68 -11.69 -7.59
C LYS A 247 6.59 -12.60 -8.18
N GLY A 248 6.97 -13.40 -9.17
CA GLY A 248 6.06 -14.32 -9.84
C GLY A 248 5.49 -13.83 -11.16
N VAL A 249 5.77 -12.58 -11.56
CA VAL A 249 5.26 -12.01 -12.83
C VAL A 249 5.63 -12.88 -14.04
N LEU A 250 6.85 -13.43 -14.08
CA LEU A 250 7.27 -14.31 -15.19
C LEU A 250 6.81 -15.76 -15.03
N GLY A 251 6.21 -16.11 -13.88
CA GLY A 251 5.83 -17.47 -13.57
C GLY A 251 6.99 -18.28 -12.96
N ARG A 252 6.62 -19.33 -12.23
CA ARG A 252 7.58 -20.12 -11.47
C ARG A 252 8.57 -20.86 -12.40
N GLY A 253 9.87 -20.67 -12.13
CA GLY A 253 10.92 -21.38 -12.83
C GLY A 253 11.22 -20.89 -14.24
N HIS A 254 10.81 -19.68 -14.57
CA HIS A 254 11.12 -19.09 -15.87
C HIS A 254 12.65 -18.95 -16.04
N PRO A 255 13.24 -19.40 -17.16
CA PRO A 255 14.69 -19.46 -17.30
C PRO A 255 15.39 -18.10 -17.28
N LEU A 256 14.70 -17.03 -17.62
CA LEU A 256 15.27 -15.68 -17.62
C LEU A 256 15.01 -14.93 -16.31
N ASP A 257 14.26 -15.52 -15.36
CA ASP A 257 13.89 -14.88 -14.08
C ASP A 257 15.01 -15.06 -13.04
N LEU A 258 15.67 -13.97 -12.70
CA LEU A 258 16.66 -13.92 -11.61
C LEU A 258 15.99 -13.69 -10.24
N GLY A 259 14.66 -13.48 -10.24
CA GLY A 259 13.89 -13.27 -9.01
C GLY A 259 14.16 -11.92 -8.35
N ALA A 260 13.69 -11.77 -7.10
CA ALA A 260 13.90 -10.57 -6.30
C ALA A 260 15.26 -10.63 -5.60
N ASN A 261 16.32 -10.71 -6.41
CA ASN A 261 17.70 -10.98 -5.95
C ASN A 261 18.67 -9.86 -6.35
N ALA A 262 18.20 -8.62 -6.47
CA ALA A 262 19.01 -7.46 -6.86
C ALA A 262 20.22 -7.24 -5.93
N THR A 263 20.15 -7.72 -4.70
CA THR A 263 21.23 -7.59 -3.72
C THR A 263 22.39 -8.57 -3.92
N TRP A 264 22.22 -9.59 -4.78
CA TRP A 264 23.26 -10.59 -4.98
C TRP A 264 24.40 -10.05 -5.84
N PRO A 265 25.65 -10.33 -5.48
CA PRO A 265 26.82 -9.79 -6.22
C PRO A 265 26.80 -10.08 -7.72
N GLU A 266 26.32 -11.26 -8.11
CA GLU A 266 26.25 -11.68 -9.51
C GLU A 266 25.21 -10.86 -10.28
N VAL A 267 24.06 -10.55 -9.64
CA VAL A 267 23.00 -9.73 -10.22
C VAL A 267 23.45 -8.27 -10.33
N ARG A 268 24.19 -7.78 -9.31
CA ARG A 268 24.77 -6.44 -9.34
C ARG A 268 25.83 -6.30 -10.46
N ALA A 269 26.65 -7.33 -10.65
CA ALA A 269 27.60 -7.35 -11.75
C ALA A 269 26.89 -7.28 -13.11
N LEU A 270 25.83 -8.10 -13.27
CA LEU A 270 25.02 -8.11 -14.48
C LEU A 270 24.40 -6.72 -14.75
N ALA A 271 23.89 -6.06 -13.70
CA ALA A 271 23.29 -4.73 -13.81
C ALA A 271 24.31 -3.67 -14.21
N ARG A 272 25.53 -3.76 -13.68
CA ARG A 272 26.63 -2.85 -14.01
C ARG A 272 27.09 -3.03 -15.47
N ASP A 273 27.12 -4.28 -15.93
CA ASP A 273 27.61 -4.62 -17.27
C ASP A 273 26.54 -4.45 -18.37
N ALA A 274 25.27 -4.21 -18.00
CA ALA A 274 24.19 -4.04 -18.95
C ALA A 274 24.34 -2.73 -19.73
N ASP A 275 24.20 -2.81 -21.07
CA ASP A 275 24.30 -1.64 -21.95
C ASP A 275 22.95 -0.92 -22.11
N VAL A 276 21.82 -1.66 -22.06
CA VAL A 276 20.47 -1.12 -22.08
C VAL A 276 19.65 -1.78 -20.99
N ILE A 277 19.04 -0.97 -20.14
CA ILE A 277 18.21 -1.44 -19.03
C ILE A 277 16.76 -0.99 -19.26
N LEU A 278 15.83 -1.94 -19.29
CA LEU A 278 14.40 -1.64 -19.37
C LEU A 278 13.79 -1.83 -17.97
N ALA A 279 13.42 -0.73 -17.33
CA ALA A 279 12.82 -0.72 -15.99
C ALA A 279 11.33 -0.35 -16.07
N VAL A 280 10.44 -1.26 -15.69
CA VAL A 280 8.99 -1.12 -15.85
C VAL A 280 8.29 -1.24 -14.51
N GLY A 281 7.52 -0.22 -14.15
CA GLY A 281 6.67 -0.23 -12.96
C GLY A 281 7.44 -0.40 -11.66
N THR A 282 8.65 0.18 -11.59
CA THR A 282 9.52 0.10 -10.42
C THR A 282 10.08 1.47 -10.05
N GLU A 283 10.10 1.78 -8.75
CA GLU A 283 10.69 3.02 -8.24
C GLU A 283 12.21 3.06 -8.33
N LEU A 284 12.86 1.92 -8.53
CA LEU A 284 14.31 1.75 -8.39
C LEU A 284 14.78 2.24 -7.01
N GLY A 285 13.99 1.94 -6.00
CA GLY A 285 14.19 2.42 -4.63
C GLY A 285 15.07 1.49 -3.79
N GLU A 286 15.47 2.00 -2.65
CA GLU A 286 16.40 1.35 -1.73
C GLU A 286 15.96 -0.07 -1.32
N THR A 287 14.67 -0.25 -1.07
CA THR A 287 14.15 -1.52 -0.53
C THR A 287 14.46 -2.73 -1.42
N ASP A 288 14.37 -2.55 -2.74
CA ASP A 288 14.56 -3.66 -3.69
C ASP A 288 15.98 -3.73 -4.28
N TYR A 289 16.60 -2.59 -4.49
CA TYR A 289 17.82 -2.48 -5.31
C TYR A 289 19.05 -2.08 -4.53
N ASP A 290 18.86 -1.47 -3.38
CA ASP A 290 19.93 -1.08 -2.50
C ASP A 290 19.77 -1.83 -1.18
N VAL A 291 20.87 -2.25 -0.64
CA VAL A 291 20.88 -2.78 0.71
C VAL A 291 21.28 -1.62 1.63
N VAL A 292 20.56 -1.44 2.71
CA VAL A 292 20.78 -0.35 3.67
C VAL A 292 22.25 -0.21 4.10
N PHE A 293 23.03 -1.27 3.95
CA PHE A 293 24.40 -1.35 4.45
C PHE A 293 25.43 -1.58 3.34
N ASP A 294 25.08 -1.30 2.07
CA ASP A 294 25.94 -1.65 0.94
C ASP A 294 25.90 -0.56 -0.14
N ASP A 295 26.76 -0.64 -1.14
CA ASP A 295 26.97 0.39 -2.17
C ASP A 295 25.85 0.50 -3.22
N GLY A 296 24.79 -0.26 -3.06
CA GLY A 296 23.63 -0.11 -3.91
C GLY A 296 23.73 -0.84 -5.26
N PHE A 297 22.74 -0.57 -6.08
CA PHE A 297 22.50 -1.22 -7.36
C PHE A 297 22.80 -0.22 -8.48
N THR A 298 23.98 -0.35 -9.11
CA THR A 298 24.46 0.64 -10.09
C THR A 298 24.06 0.26 -11.50
N LEU A 299 23.47 1.20 -12.23
CA LEU A 299 23.09 1.09 -13.64
C LEU A 299 23.93 2.08 -14.44
N ILE A 300 24.84 1.59 -15.29
CA ILE A 300 25.74 2.42 -16.12
C ILE A 300 25.19 2.61 -17.52
N GLY A 301 24.49 1.60 -18.04
CA GLY A 301 23.92 1.62 -19.38
C GLY A 301 22.75 2.59 -19.55
N ARG A 302 22.20 2.66 -20.75
CA ARG A 302 21.03 3.50 -21.04
C ARG A 302 19.80 2.93 -20.33
N VAL A 303 19.19 3.74 -19.45
CA VAL A 303 17.99 3.31 -18.70
C VAL A 303 16.74 3.82 -19.42
N ILE A 304 15.89 2.89 -19.84
CA ILE A 304 14.54 3.14 -20.34
C ILE A 304 13.60 2.89 -19.15
N ARG A 305 12.78 3.88 -18.78
CA ARG A 305 11.81 3.72 -17.68
C ARG A 305 10.39 3.86 -18.18
N ILE A 306 9.54 2.98 -17.69
CA ILE A 306 8.09 2.99 -17.95
C ILE A 306 7.38 2.99 -16.62
N ASP A 307 6.56 4.02 -16.34
CA ASP A 307 5.80 4.13 -15.12
C ASP A 307 4.51 4.95 -15.37
N LEU A 308 3.49 4.71 -14.53
CA LEU A 308 2.25 5.50 -14.57
C LEU A 308 2.45 6.94 -14.12
N GLU A 309 3.45 7.19 -13.27
CA GLU A 309 3.67 8.48 -12.62
C GLU A 309 4.94 9.13 -13.17
N ALA A 310 4.79 10.28 -13.82
CA ALA A 310 5.89 10.98 -14.51
C ALA A 310 7.05 11.28 -13.56
N GLU A 311 6.76 11.65 -12.31
CA GLU A 311 7.77 11.96 -11.32
C GLU A 311 8.69 10.76 -11.03
N GLN A 312 8.15 9.55 -11.08
CA GLN A 312 8.94 8.33 -10.86
C GLN A 312 10.00 8.13 -11.93
N LEU A 313 9.74 8.57 -13.15
CA LEU A 313 10.66 8.35 -14.27
C LEU A 313 12.03 9.01 -14.08
N VAL A 314 12.12 10.00 -13.21
CA VAL A 314 13.36 10.76 -13.00
C VAL A 314 13.95 10.61 -11.60
N ARG A 315 13.33 9.76 -10.76
CA ARG A 315 13.80 9.50 -9.39
C ARG A 315 14.84 8.38 -9.37
N ASN A 316 15.78 8.49 -8.45
CA ASN A 316 16.73 7.44 -8.00
C ASN A 316 17.79 7.06 -9.03
N GLN A 317 17.51 7.09 -10.32
CA GLN A 317 18.45 6.71 -11.38
C GLN A 317 18.30 7.68 -12.56
N THR A 318 19.41 7.97 -13.22
CA THR A 318 19.39 8.77 -14.44
C THR A 318 18.68 8.01 -15.56
N THR A 319 17.64 8.59 -16.09
CA THR A 319 16.80 8.00 -17.14
C THR A 319 17.18 8.59 -18.50
N ALA A 320 17.51 7.74 -19.44
CA ALA A 320 17.81 8.15 -20.82
C ALA A 320 16.52 8.30 -21.65
N LEU A 321 15.49 7.49 -21.35
CA LEU A 321 14.19 7.56 -22.02
C LEU A 321 13.09 7.22 -21.01
N GLY A 322 12.20 8.17 -20.73
CA GLY A 322 11.07 8.00 -19.82
C GLY A 322 9.75 7.97 -20.55
N LEU A 323 8.91 6.96 -20.29
CA LEU A 323 7.61 6.78 -20.92
C LEU A 323 6.52 6.70 -19.83
N VAL A 324 5.63 7.69 -19.79
CA VAL A 324 4.45 7.63 -18.92
C VAL A 324 3.45 6.67 -19.54
N SER A 325 3.22 5.53 -18.88
CA SER A 325 2.34 4.49 -19.43
C SER A 325 1.96 3.44 -18.39
N ASP A 326 0.82 2.82 -18.63
CA ASP A 326 0.47 1.53 -18.05
C ASP A 326 1.50 0.49 -18.48
N ALA A 327 1.93 -0.37 -17.55
CA ALA A 327 2.95 -1.37 -17.82
C ALA A 327 2.50 -2.38 -18.88
N GLN A 328 1.25 -2.87 -18.81
CA GLN A 328 0.75 -3.84 -19.77
C GLN A 328 0.73 -3.24 -21.18
N ALA A 329 0.17 -2.03 -21.33
CA ALA A 329 0.06 -1.35 -22.61
C ALA A 329 1.44 -1.12 -23.23
N ALA A 330 2.40 -0.67 -22.44
CA ALA A 330 3.76 -0.42 -22.93
C ALA A 330 4.49 -1.71 -23.30
N LEU A 331 4.38 -2.74 -22.47
CA LEU A 331 5.02 -4.04 -22.75
C LEU A 331 4.44 -4.70 -24.00
N GLU A 332 3.12 -4.61 -24.21
CA GLU A 332 2.47 -5.10 -25.44
C GLU A 332 2.94 -4.33 -26.66
N ALA A 333 2.99 -2.98 -26.54
CA ALA A 333 3.47 -2.13 -27.63
C ALA A 333 4.93 -2.43 -27.99
N LEU A 334 5.80 -2.59 -26.99
CA LEU A 334 7.20 -2.98 -27.21
C LEU A 334 7.30 -4.36 -27.86
N ALA A 335 6.56 -5.36 -27.34
CA ALA A 335 6.60 -6.73 -27.86
C ALA A 335 6.22 -6.78 -29.36
N ALA A 336 5.34 -5.89 -29.82
CA ALA A 336 4.96 -5.81 -31.24
C ALA A 336 6.13 -5.47 -32.16
N HIS A 337 7.19 -4.83 -31.65
CA HIS A 337 8.42 -4.55 -32.42
C HIS A 337 9.37 -5.74 -32.50
N PHE A 338 9.09 -6.83 -31.78
CA PHE A 338 9.91 -8.04 -31.76
C PHE A 338 9.04 -9.24 -32.15
N PRO A 339 8.75 -9.42 -33.46
CA PRO A 339 7.83 -10.49 -33.89
C PRO A 339 8.38 -11.91 -33.67
N ALA A 340 9.68 -12.04 -33.41
CA ALA A 340 10.34 -13.31 -33.11
C ALA A 340 11.48 -13.07 -32.10
N PRO A 341 11.84 -14.09 -31.33
CA PRO A 341 12.94 -13.94 -30.38
C PRO A 341 14.26 -13.55 -31.07
N LEU A 342 14.99 -12.62 -30.44
CA LEU A 342 16.31 -12.21 -30.89
C LEU A 342 17.32 -13.33 -30.58
N ALA A 343 18.08 -13.72 -31.60
CA ALA A 343 19.10 -14.76 -31.44
C ALA A 343 20.37 -14.14 -30.81
N ARG A 344 20.36 -13.96 -29.48
CA ARG A 344 21.52 -13.40 -28.78
C ARG A 344 22.45 -14.54 -28.29
N GLN A 345 23.62 -14.60 -28.88
CA GLN A 345 24.62 -15.57 -28.42
C GLN A 345 25.16 -15.14 -27.05
N GLY A 346 24.86 -15.88 -26.05
CA GLY A 346 25.45 -15.75 -24.74
C GLY A 346 24.55 -15.34 -23.58
N ALA A 347 23.41 -14.78 -23.86
CA ALA A 347 22.46 -14.45 -22.76
C ALA A 347 21.96 -15.71 -22.04
N UNK A 348 21.72 -16.35 -22.74
CA UNK A 348 21.23 -17.52 -22.24
C UNK A 348 22.22 -18.31 -21.47
N ALA A 349 23.30 -18.36 -21.99
CA ALA A 349 24.35 -19.09 -21.30
C ALA A 349 24.77 -18.38 -19.99
N ARG A 350 24.72 -17.06 -19.97
CA ARG A 350 25.04 -16.29 -18.75
C ARG A 350 23.96 -16.44 -17.68
N THR A 351 22.71 -16.33 -18.11
CA THR A 351 21.56 -16.53 -17.19
C THR A 351 21.50 -17.98 -16.71
N TRP A 352 21.80 -18.91 -17.59
CA TRP A 352 21.84 -20.35 -17.24
C TRP A 352 22.88 -20.66 -16.18
N ARG A 353 24.04 -20.06 -16.26
CA ARG A 353 25.08 -20.23 -15.23
C ARG A 353 24.64 -19.67 -13.88
N LEU A 354 23.99 -18.50 -13.89
CA LEU A 354 23.42 -17.92 -12.68
C LEU A 354 22.29 -18.80 -12.13
N SER A 355 21.36 -19.23 -13.00
CA SER A 355 20.25 -20.10 -12.61
C SER A 355 20.72 -21.45 -12.05
N CYS A 356 21.80 -22.03 -12.58
CA CYS A 356 22.33 -23.29 -12.04
C CYS A 356 22.92 -23.13 -10.65
N HIS A 357 23.47 -21.97 -10.32
CA HIS A 357 23.89 -21.69 -8.95
C HIS A 357 22.67 -21.52 -8.02
N PHE A 358 21.58 -20.94 -8.52
CA PHE A 358 20.36 -20.68 -7.74
C PHE A 358 19.46 -21.90 -7.56
N THR A 359 19.41 -22.79 -8.56
CA THR A 359 18.46 -23.92 -8.56
C THR A 359 19.07 -25.25 -8.09
N ARG A 360 20.38 -25.34 -8.01
CA ARG A 360 21.00 -26.50 -7.35
C ARG A 360 21.09 -26.20 -5.85
N PRO A 361 20.23 -26.80 -5.02
CA PRO A 361 20.53 -26.84 -3.60
C PRO A 361 21.89 -27.49 -3.49
N SER A 362 22.79 -26.84 -2.80
CA SER A 362 24.04 -27.51 -2.43
C SER A 362 23.63 -28.83 -1.77
N THR A 363 23.91 -29.94 -2.43
CA THR A 363 23.47 -31.26 -2.00
C THR A 363 24.07 -31.66 -0.66
N ARG A 364 24.88 -30.81 -0.06
CA ARG A 364 25.51 -31.07 1.25
C ARG A 364 24.74 -30.45 2.44
N HIS A 365 23.85 -29.47 2.25
CA HIS A 365 23.14 -28.82 3.38
C HIS A 365 21.65 -29.05 3.44
N CYS A 366 21.04 -29.62 2.41
CA CYS A 366 19.58 -29.89 2.41
C CYS A 366 19.22 -31.35 2.68
N ARG A 367 20.17 -32.20 3.16
CA ARG A 367 19.83 -33.53 3.62
C ARG A 367 19.63 -33.59 5.15
N ARG A 368 18.85 -32.64 5.67
CA ARG A 368 18.11 -32.94 6.88
C ARG A 368 16.65 -33.05 6.43
N PRO A 369 16.10 -34.26 6.39
CA PRO A 369 14.67 -34.37 6.23
C PRO A 369 14.06 -33.59 7.38
N PHE A 370 13.10 -32.76 7.10
CA PHE A 370 12.15 -32.34 8.08
C PHE A 370 11.56 -33.67 8.57
N SER A 371 12.15 -34.23 9.60
CA SER A 371 11.51 -35.33 10.28
C SER A 371 10.19 -34.76 10.78
N SER A 372 9.12 -35.42 10.41
CA SER A 372 7.81 -35.25 11.01
C SER A 372 7.86 -35.77 12.46
N ALA A 373 8.77 -35.20 13.25
CA ALA A 373 8.76 -35.34 14.66
C ALA A 373 7.65 -34.42 15.16
N THR A 374 6.44 -34.91 15.17
CA THR A 374 5.42 -34.48 16.12
C THR A 374 6.15 -34.18 17.42
N PRO A 375 6.05 -32.96 17.96
CA PRO A 375 6.63 -32.71 19.27
C PRO A 375 5.93 -33.69 20.22
N ARG A 376 6.66 -34.69 20.70
CA ARG A 376 6.16 -35.50 21.80
C ARG A 376 5.85 -34.51 22.92
N ARG A 377 4.58 -34.41 23.27
CA ARG A 377 4.16 -33.78 24.50
C ARG A 377 5.03 -34.38 25.62
N ARG A 378 5.98 -33.61 26.12
CA ARG A 378 6.59 -33.93 27.41
C ARG A 378 5.43 -33.90 28.40
N SER A 379 5.02 -35.07 28.87
CA SER A 379 4.12 -35.19 30.01
C SER A 379 4.77 -34.45 31.18
N MET A 380 4.15 -33.39 31.61
CA MET A 380 4.48 -32.79 32.91
C MET A 380 4.29 -33.87 33.99
N PRO A 381 5.23 -34.04 34.91
CA PRO A 381 5.03 -34.97 36.00
C PRO A 381 3.80 -34.53 36.80
N ALA A 382 2.91 -35.47 37.07
CA ALA A 382 1.75 -35.24 37.89
C ALA A 382 2.22 -34.80 39.28
N ILE A 383 1.80 -33.61 39.68
CA ILE A 383 1.98 -33.17 41.05
C ILE A 383 0.97 -33.98 41.88
N THR A 384 1.46 -35.01 42.52
CA THR A 384 0.68 -35.74 43.51
C THR A 384 0.38 -34.82 44.68
N SER A 385 -0.90 -34.51 44.88
CA SER A 385 -1.38 -33.77 46.03
C SER A 385 -1.26 -34.67 47.29
N SER A 386 -0.30 -34.35 48.11
CA SER A 386 -0.28 -34.91 49.46
C SER A 386 -1.20 -34.07 50.35
N SER A 387 -2.17 -34.75 50.94
CA SER A 387 -3.16 -34.22 51.88
C SER A 387 -2.47 -33.63 53.10
N ALA A 388 -2.67 -32.33 53.37
CA ALA A 388 -2.40 -31.74 54.67
C ALA A 388 -3.68 -31.15 55.24
N ARG A 389 -3.96 -31.53 56.44
CA ARG A 389 -5.18 -31.32 57.23
C ARG A 389 -5.49 -29.84 57.49
N ARG A 390 -6.78 -29.59 57.59
CA ARG A 390 -7.52 -28.41 58.03
C ARG A 390 -6.94 -27.75 59.29
N ARG A 391 -6.81 -26.41 59.22
CA ARG A 391 -7.11 -25.55 60.39
C ARG A 391 -7.88 -24.34 59.81
N GLY A 392 -9.08 -24.17 60.39
CA GLY A 392 -9.98 -23.10 59.96
C GLY A 392 -9.55 -21.75 60.49
N VAL A 393 -9.62 -20.76 59.62
CA VAL A 393 -9.63 -19.36 60.00
C VAL A 393 -10.76 -18.71 59.20
N THR A 394 -11.80 -18.32 59.89
CA THR A 394 -12.90 -17.52 59.39
C THR A 394 -12.44 -16.04 59.31
N SER A 395 -12.41 -15.46 58.15
CA SER A 395 -12.30 -14.00 58.01
C SER A 395 -13.33 -13.53 57.00
N THR A 396 -14.24 -12.71 57.47
CA THR A 396 -15.24 -11.97 56.69
C THR A 396 -14.57 -10.92 55.81
N PRO A 397 -15.02 -10.70 54.57
CA PRO A 397 -14.47 -9.64 53.73
C PRO A 397 -15.00 -8.27 54.12
N ARG A 398 -14.11 -7.31 54.30
CA ARG A 398 -14.45 -5.89 54.43
C ARG A 398 -14.50 -5.23 53.04
N PRO A 399 -15.41 -4.30 52.80
CA PRO A 399 -15.44 -3.57 51.54
C PRO A 399 -14.30 -2.55 51.46
N VAL A 400 -13.60 -2.55 50.33
CA VAL A 400 -12.51 -1.60 50.04
C VAL A 400 -13.13 -0.35 49.38
N THR A 401 -13.18 0.74 50.16
CA THR A 401 -13.42 2.06 49.63
C THR A 401 -12.19 2.90 49.90
N GLU A 402 -11.35 3.11 48.90
CA GLU A 402 -10.35 4.19 48.94
C GLU A 402 -10.19 4.84 47.57
N PRO A 403 -10.17 6.18 47.54
CA PRO A 403 -10.07 6.89 46.27
C PRO A 403 -8.60 6.99 45.77
N TRP A 404 -8.45 6.89 44.47
CA TRP A 404 -7.19 7.09 43.80
C TRP A 404 -6.72 8.56 43.93
N GLY A 405 -5.70 8.79 44.70
CA GLY A 405 -5.07 10.08 44.82
C GLY A 405 -3.90 10.05 45.80
N THR A 406 -2.76 10.49 45.35
CA THR A 406 -1.53 10.74 46.13
C THR A 406 -0.64 9.54 46.47
N ALA A 407 0.05 8.99 45.44
CA ALA A 407 1.30 8.26 45.72
C ALA A 407 2.20 8.23 44.45
N CYS A 408 2.59 9.40 43.93
CA CYS A 408 3.69 9.46 42.93
C CYS A 408 4.45 10.79 42.99
N ARG A 409 4.90 11.12 44.20
CA ARG A 409 5.87 12.23 44.35
C ARG A 409 6.93 11.82 45.36
N ARG A 410 7.86 10.99 44.95
CA ARG A 410 9.22 10.99 45.57
C ARG A 410 10.23 10.31 44.66
N ARG A 411 11.28 11.08 44.41
CA ARG A 411 12.63 10.75 43.98
C ARG A 411 12.87 10.65 42.48
N TRP A 412 13.10 11.83 41.90
CA TRP A 412 14.13 12.00 40.87
C TRP A 412 14.79 13.37 41.15
N ALA A 413 15.93 13.34 41.77
CA ALA A 413 16.80 14.50 41.84
C ALA A 413 17.86 14.38 40.73
N PRO A 414 18.02 15.33 39.85
CA PRO A 414 19.07 15.25 38.83
C PRO A 414 20.41 15.65 39.45
N SER A 415 21.38 14.77 39.36
CA SER A 415 22.77 15.07 39.74
C SER A 415 23.54 15.44 38.48
N SER A 416 23.53 16.67 38.09
CA SER A 416 24.52 17.42 37.30
C SER A 416 23.84 18.52 36.46
N PRO A 417 24.43 19.70 36.35
CA PRO A 417 23.89 20.79 35.54
C PRO A 417 24.13 20.54 34.05
N PRO A 418 23.23 21.00 33.17
CA PRO A 418 23.41 20.86 31.72
C PRO A 418 24.58 21.72 31.19
N PRO A 419 25.25 21.29 30.11
CA PRO A 419 26.32 22.08 29.51
C PRO A 419 25.77 23.36 28.88
N ALA A 420 26.56 24.44 28.94
CA ALA A 420 26.22 25.78 28.45
C ALA A 420 25.89 25.75 26.94
N ARG A 421 24.77 26.35 26.57
CA ARG A 421 24.36 26.52 25.18
C ARG A 421 25.38 27.41 24.44
N ARG A 422 25.98 26.91 23.37
CA ARG A 422 26.73 27.71 22.42
C ARG A 422 25.75 28.50 21.55
N SER A 423 25.81 29.82 21.65
CA SER A 423 25.06 30.72 20.76
C SER A 423 25.74 30.79 19.39
N TRP A 424 25.00 30.48 18.35
CA TRP A 424 25.44 30.72 16.97
C TRP A 424 25.05 32.14 16.57
N PRO A 425 25.97 32.95 16.02
CA PRO A 425 25.60 34.28 15.54
C PRO A 425 24.95 34.21 14.17
N TRP A 426 23.69 34.63 14.09
CA TRP A 426 23.04 34.92 12.80
C TRP A 426 23.42 36.36 12.40
N SER A 427 24.23 36.51 11.37
CA SER A 427 24.45 37.84 10.77
C SER A 427 23.37 38.03 9.69
N ALA A 428 22.46 38.94 9.96
CA ALA A 428 21.48 39.38 8.98
C ALA A 428 22.13 40.43 8.05
N THR A 429 22.41 40.04 6.80
CA THR A 429 22.78 40.99 5.76
C THR A 429 21.50 41.40 5.03
N ALA A 430 20.99 42.56 5.35
CA ALA A 430 19.88 43.17 4.65
C ALA A 430 20.36 43.76 3.33
N ALA A 431 19.99 43.17 2.21
CA ALA A 431 20.17 43.81 0.92
C ALA A 431 19.03 44.80 0.68
N ARG A 432 19.33 46.07 0.60
CA ARG A 432 18.40 47.13 0.22
C ARG A 432 18.31 47.15 -1.33
N CYS A 433 17.13 46.97 -1.87
CA CYS A 433 16.80 47.39 -3.24
C CYS A 433 15.98 48.68 -3.14
N SER A 434 16.42 49.73 -3.75
CA SER A 434 15.71 50.99 -3.99
C SER A 434 15.72 51.31 -5.49
N PRO A 435 14.85 52.22 -5.96
CA PRO A 435 13.68 51.95 -6.79
C PRO A 435 13.95 51.83 -8.27
#